data_32225367606fa1e6db101a2183252b1e
#
_entry.id   32225367606fa1e6db101a2183252b1e
#
_cell.length_a   1.000
_cell.length_b   1.000
_cell.length_c   1.000
_cell.angle_alpha   90.00
_cell.angle_beta   90.00
_cell.angle_gamma   90.00
#
_symmetry.space_group_name_H-M   'P 1'
#
loop_
_entity.id
_entity.type
_entity.pdbx_description
1 polymer ?
#
loop_
_entity_poly.entity_id
_entity_poly.type
_entity_poly.pdbx_seq_one_letter_code
_entity_poly.pdbx_strand_id
1 'polypeptide(L)'
;MENHKRILVIRLSSIGDVILTTAVLKAFKEKYPNYIIDFLVIDKFRDAISLSPYVDNLLLYDKKKNDGLFNLIKFSKELSKNDYDYVFDLHSKFRSKIITFVLSKFYGIKAYTYKKRAFWKSILVNLKLIKYKVDNTIIKNYFSAFKDFDLEYQGEKLNFSFEPELKEKFKEYKDYIAFAVGASKETKKWTIEGFGKLAKKLYEAYGKKVILIGGKEDCERCDKIEKISENSVINLAGKLSLKETGALLSQTKFLLTNDSGPFHIARGVGCKTFVIFGPTSPGMFDFGENDVLVYNKIDCSPCSLHGDKICPKKHFKCMKELSYEKVFKIIENKE
;
A
#
# COMPACT_ATOMS: atom_id res chain seq x y z
N MET A 1 36.43 11.31 12.57
CA MET A 1 35.35 10.96 11.60
C MET A 1 34.24 10.29 12.42
N GLU A 2 33.08 10.90 12.51
CA GLU A 2 31.94 10.21 13.13
C GLU A 2 31.63 8.95 12.32
N ASN A 3 31.70 7.82 12.99
CA ASN A 3 31.47 6.51 12.37
C ASN A 3 29.95 6.38 12.15
N HIS A 4 29.46 6.81 10.96
CA HIS A 4 28.06 6.73 10.62
C HIS A 4 27.66 5.25 10.51
N LYS A 5 26.76 4.79 11.36
CA LYS A 5 26.18 3.45 11.26
C LYS A 5 25.30 3.34 10.02
N ARG A 6 25.38 2.19 9.35
CA ARG A 6 24.65 1.94 8.12
C ARG A 6 23.71 0.75 8.27
N ILE A 7 22.47 0.92 7.86
CA ILE A 7 21.47 -0.15 7.92
C ILE A 7 20.91 -0.49 6.54
N LEU A 8 20.62 -1.77 6.33
CA LEU A 8 19.88 -2.23 5.17
C LEU A 8 18.44 -2.56 5.56
N VAL A 9 17.47 -1.90 4.94
CA VAL A 9 16.05 -2.23 5.09
C VAL A 9 15.55 -2.93 3.84
N ILE A 10 14.97 -4.12 3.98
CA ILE A 10 14.51 -4.94 2.86
C ILE A 10 12.98 -4.97 2.80
N ARG A 11 12.39 -4.34 1.78
CA ARG A 11 10.97 -4.49 1.44
C ARG A 11 10.79 -4.57 -0.07
N LEU A 12 10.82 -5.78 -0.62
CA LEU A 12 10.89 -6.02 -2.07
C LEU A 12 9.60 -5.67 -2.81
N SER A 13 8.43 -5.74 -2.17
CA SER A 13 7.08 -5.51 -2.76
C SER A 13 6.01 -5.49 -1.65
N SER A 14 4.76 -5.08 -1.85
CA SER A 14 4.14 -4.42 -2.99
C SER A 14 4.13 -2.89 -2.79
N ILE A 15 3.52 -2.10 -3.70
CA ILE A 15 3.44 -0.63 -3.58
C ILE A 15 2.96 -0.21 -2.18
N GLY A 16 1.78 -0.67 -1.75
CA GLY A 16 1.23 -0.30 -0.45
C GLY A 16 2.11 -0.72 0.72
N ASP A 17 2.65 -1.94 0.68
CA ASP A 17 3.55 -2.41 1.74
C ASP A 17 4.88 -1.63 1.81
N VAL A 18 5.40 -1.16 0.67
CA VAL A 18 6.59 -0.29 0.63
C VAL A 18 6.27 1.05 1.27
N ILE A 19 5.13 1.67 0.91
CA ILE A 19 4.70 2.95 1.50
C ILE A 19 4.48 2.80 3.02
N LEU A 20 3.90 1.69 3.48
CA LEU A 20 3.68 1.44 4.91
C LEU A 20 4.99 1.39 5.72
N THR A 21 6.14 1.09 5.09
CA THR A 21 7.43 1.14 5.81
C THR A 21 7.86 2.56 6.14
N THR A 22 7.36 3.58 5.44
CA THR A 22 7.77 4.98 5.65
C THR A 22 7.47 5.47 7.06
N ALA A 23 6.45 4.92 7.73
CA ALA A 23 6.15 5.25 9.12
C ALA A 23 7.31 4.85 10.06
N VAL A 24 7.83 3.63 9.97
CA VAL A 24 8.93 3.19 10.83
C VAL A 24 10.26 3.81 10.40
N LEU A 25 10.47 4.07 9.10
CA LEU A 25 11.66 4.76 8.61
C LEU A 25 11.71 6.20 9.13
N LYS A 26 10.57 6.89 9.16
CA LYS A 26 10.42 8.22 9.74
C LYS A 26 10.85 8.21 11.22
N ALA A 27 10.19 7.38 12.02
CA ALA A 27 10.50 7.28 13.46
C ALA A 27 11.97 6.93 13.73
N PHE A 28 12.53 6.01 12.90
CA PHE A 28 13.95 5.64 13.02
C PHE A 28 14.87 6.82 12.67
N LYS A 29 14.63 7.51 11.56
CA LYS A 29 15.49 8.63 11.11
C LYS A 29 15.41 9.84 12.06
N GLU A 30 14.23 10.11 12.64
CA GLU A 30 14.05 11.15 13.65
C GLU A 30 14.81 10.83 14.94
N LYS A 31 14.84 9.59 15.39
CA LYS A 31 15.57 9.17 16.61
C LYS A 31 17.07 8.99 16.36
N TYR A 32 17.45 8.55 15.17
CA TYR A 32 18.82 8.21 14.79
C TYR A 32 19.23 8.92 13.49
N PRO A 33 19.33 10.26 13.47
CA PRO A 33 19.55 11.05 12.23
C PRO A 33 20.87 10.73 11.52
N ASN A 34 21.89 10.28 12.25
CA ASN A 34 23.22 9.98 11.74
C ASN A 34 23.34 8.56 11.11
N TYR A 35 22.28 7.75 11.13
CA TYR A 35 22.30 6.47 10.45
C TYR A 35 22.05 6.63 8.96
N ILE A 36 22.83 5.93 8.14
CA ILE A 36 22.61 5.81 6.70
C ILE A 36 21.62 4.66 6.46
N ILE A 37 20.52 4.93 5.78
CA ILE A 37 19.48 3.95 5.47
C ILE A 37 19.53 3.59 3.98
N ASP A 38 19.96 2.38 3.68
CA ASP A 38 19.84 1.77 2.36
C ASP A 38 18.53 0.98 2.30
N PHE A 39 17.72 1.21 1.27
CA PHE A 39 16.45 0.52 1.10
C PHE A 39 16.46 -0.39 -0.13
N LEU A 40 16.26 -1.70 0.06
CA LEU A 40 16.23 -2.68 -1.01
C LEU A 40 14.80 -2.97 -1.46
N VAL A 41 14.50 -2.67 -2.73
CA VAL A 41 13.19 -2.83 -3.36
C VAL A 41 13.32 -3.41 -4.77
N ILE A 42 12.31 -4.11 -5.27
CA ILE A 42 12.24 -4.52 -6.69
C ILE A 42 12.02 -3.26 -7.55
N ASP A 43 12.76 -3.12 -8.64
CA ASP A 43 12.75 -1.96 -9.54
C ASP A 43 11.32 -1.50 -9.92
N LYS A 44 10.42 -2.43 -10.22
CA LYS A 44 8.99 -2.13 -10.49
C LYS A 44 8.30 -1.29 -9.41
N PHE A 45 8.77 -1.33 -8.17
CA PHE A 45 8.14 -0.65 -7.02
C PHE A 45 8.97 0.53 -6.49
N ARG A 46 10.05 0.89 -7.18
CA ARG A 46 10.98 1.94 -6.72
C ARG A 46 10.30 3.29 -6.47
N ASP A 47 9.35 3.67 -7.33
CA ASP A 47 8.68 4.95 -7.23
C ASP A 47 7.84 5.12 -5.95
N ALA A 48 7.53 4.01 -5.26
CA ALA A 48 6.85 4.05 -3.97
C ALA A 48 7.71 4.59 -2.82
N ILE A 49 9.06 4.72 -3.02
CA ILE A 49 10.01 5.08 -1.96
C ILE A 49 11.17 5.96 -2.46
N SER A 50 11.37 6.11 -3.77
CA SER A 50 12.58 6.70 -4.37
C SER A 50 12.88 8.14 -3.95
N LEU A 51 11.88 8.91 -3.56
CA LEU A 51 12.02 10.28 -3.08
C LEU A 51 11.68 10.41 -1.59
N SER A 52 11.66 9.30 -0.85
CA SER A 52 11.41 9.37 0.58
C SER A 52 12.53 10.10 1.30
N PRO A 53 12.25 11.12 2.14
CA PRO A 53 13.28 11.84 2.89
C PRO A 53 13.93 10.97 3.99
N TYR A 54 13.44 9.76 4.18
CA TYR A 54 13.91 8.81 5.20
C TYR A 54 14.82 7.72 4.64
N VAL A 55 15.15 7.78 3.35
CA VAL A 55 16.01 6.79 2.66
C VAL A 55 17.18 7.52 2.03
N ASP A 56 18.39 7.17 2.43
CA ASP A 56 19.59 7.80 1.91
C ASP A 56 20.01 7.17 0.57
N ASN A 57 19.92 5.84 0.42
CA ASN A 57 20.24 5.15 -0.83
C ASN A 57 19.19 4.12 -1.18
N LEU A 58 18.78 4.11 -2.46
CA LEU A 58 17.85 3.14 -3.01
C LEU A 58 18.60 2.04 -3.75
N LEU A 59 18.43 0.80 -3.31
CA LEU A 59 19.00 -0.38 -3.93
C LEU A 59 17.92 -1.15 -4.69
N LEU A 60 18.20 -1.44 -5.96
CA LEU A 60 17.25 -2.10 -6.83
C LEU A 60 17.52 -3.59 -6.95
N TYR A 61 16.52 -4.40 -6.61
CA TYR A 61 16.54 -5.85 -6.80
C TYR A 61 15.98 -6.22 -8.17
N ASP A 62 16.86 -6.64 -9.07
CA ASP A 62 16.46 -7.19 -10.36
C ASP A 62 16.09 -8.67 -10.22
N LYS A 63 14.78 -8.95 -10.40
CA LYS A 63 14.28 -10.33 -10.36
C LYS A 63 14.87 -11.26 -11.41
N LYS A 64 15.12 -10.74 -12.62
CA LYS A 64 15.62 -11.58 -13.72
C LYS A 64 17.06 -12.00 -13.48
N LYS A 65 17.88 -11.05 -12.99
CA LYS A 65 19.32 -11.27 -12.73
C LYS A 65 19.56 -12.07 -11.44
N ASN A 66 18.77 -11.82 -10.40
CA ASN A 66 19.04 -12.30 -9.04
C ASN A 66 18.11 -13.44 -8.58
N ASP A 67 17.31 -14.06 -9.47
CA ASP A 67 16.46 -15.18 -9.10
C ASP A 67 17.27 -16.50 -9.02
N GLY A 68 16.81 -17.42 -8.18
CA GLY A 68 17.53 -18.66 -7.85
C GLY A 68 18.50 -18.51 -6.69
N LEU A 69 18.74 -19.62 -5.99
CA LEU A 69 19.53 -19.64 -4.75
C LEU A 69 20.96 -19.11 -4.93
N PHE A 70 21.63 -19.55 -5.98
CA PHE A 70 23.02 -19.16 -6.25
C PHE A 70 23.14 -17.65 -6.51
N ASN A 71 22.24 -17.10 -7.34
CA ASN A 71 22.24 -15.66 -7.63
C ASN A 71 21.87 -14.83 -6.40
N LEU A 72 20.97 -15.31 -5.53
CA LEU A 72 20.67 -14.66 -4.25
C LEU A 72 21.89 -14.61 -3.33
N ILE A 73 22.66 -15.70 -3.24
CA ILE A 73 23.90 -15.74 -2.44
C ILE A 73 24.92 -14.75 -3.01
N LYS A 74 25.12 -14.76 -4.35
CA LYS A 74 26.03 -13.81 -5.03
C LYS A 74 25.61 -12.36 -4.78
N PHE A 75 24.31 -12.05 -4.93
CA PHE A 75 23.77 -10.73 -4.66
C PHE A 75 23.96 -10.32 -3.19
N SER A 76 23.75 -11.23 -2.24
CA SER A 76 24.01 -10.96 -0.83
C SER A 76 25.47 -10.66 -0.54
N LYS A 77 26.41 -11.35 -1.21
CA LYS A 77 27.85 -11.06 -1.16
C LYS A 77 28.16 -9.64 -1.69
N GLU A 78 27.49 -9.20 -2.77
CA GLU A 78 27.67 -7.83 -3.24
C GLU A 78 27.13 -6.81 -2.23
N LEU A 79 25.97 -7.09 -1.61
CA LEU A 79 25.42 -6.23 -0.57
C LEU A 79 26.32 -6.10 0.66
N SER A 80 27.03 -7.18 1.06
CA SER A 80 27.90 -7.14 2.25
C SER A 80 29.09 -6.18 2.12
N LYS A 81 29.45 -5.77 0.91
CA LYS A 81 30.52 -4.77 0.67
C LYS A 81 30.16 -3.35 1.11
N ASN A 82 28.89 -3.10 1.48
CA ASN A 82 28.47 -1.78 1.97
C ASN A 82 28.65 -1.61 3.49
N ASP A 83 29.28 -2.55 4.17
CA ASP A 83 29.62 -2.51 5.60
C ASP A 83 28.41 -2.16 6.50
N TYR A 84 27.32 -2.92 6.36
CA TYR A 84 26.13 -2.74 7.18
C TYR A 84 26.35 -3.17 8.64
N ASP A 85 25.92 -2.33 9.58
CA ASP A 85 25.83 -2.70 10.99
C ASP A 85 24.61 -3.59 11.25
N TYR A 86 23.50 -3.30 10.57
CA TYR A 86 22.22 -4.00 10.78
C TYR A 86 21.48 -4.25 9.47
N VAL A 87 20.73 -5.35 9.41
CA VAL A 87 19.76 -5.64 8.35
C VAL A 87 18.37 -5.84 8.94
N PHE A 88 17.36 -5.12 8.39
CA PHE A 88 15.96 -5.20 8.77
C PHE A 88 15.14 -5.83 7.64
N ASP A 89 14.71 -7.08 7.80
CA ASP A 89 13.85 -7.75 6.83
C ASP A 89 12.36 -7.48 7.13
N LEU A 90 11.81 -6.43 6.49
CA LEU A 90 10.40 -6.09 6.53
C LEU A 90 9.57 -6.79 5.45
N HIS A 91 10.17 -7.69 4.66
CA HIS A 91 9.47 -8.48 3.66
C HIS A 91 9.14 -9.88 4.13
N SER A 92 10.08 -10.52 4.83
CA SER A 92 9.94 -11.84 5.47
C SER A 92 9.38 -12.93 4.53
N LYS A 93 9.87 -12.96 3.28
CA LYS A 93 9.58 -14.00 2.28
C LYS A 93 10.87 -14.67 1.82
N PHE A 94 10.76 -15.75 1.04
CA PHE A 94 11.87 -16.60 0.66
C PHE A 94 13.13 -15.83 0.24
N ARG A 95 13.03 -14.88 -0.71
CA ARG A 95 14.19 -14.12 -1.21
C ARG A 95 14.85 -13.28 -0.11
N SER A 96 14.06 -12.49 0.60
CA SER A 96 14.61 -11.63 1.66
C SER A 96 15.18 -12.43 2.81
N LYS A 97 14.57 -13.57 3.15
CA LYS A 97 15.11 -14.46 4.19
C LYS A 97 16.47 -15.05 3.81
N ILE A 98 16.68 -15.42 2.53
CA ILE A 98 18.00 -15.89 2.07
C ILE A 98 19.01 -14.76 2.16
N ILE A 99 18.69 -13.56 1.66
CA ILE A 99 19.59 -12.40 1.72
C ILE A 99 19.96 -12.13 3.18
N THR A 100 18.98 -12.03 4.07
CA THR A 100 19.18 -11.76 5.50
C THR A 100 20.00 -12.85 6.16
N PHE A 101 19.72 -14.12 5.85
CA PHE A 101 20.47 -15.26 6.38
C PHE A 101 21.95 -15.21 5.96
N VAL A 102 22.23 -14.97 4.68
CA VAL A 102 23.60 -14.88 4.15
C VAL A 102 24.35 -13.73 4.83
N LEU A 103 23.76 -12.53 4.86
CA LEU A 103 24.35 -11.36 5.51
C LEU A 103 24.65 -11.60 7.00
N SER A 104 23.73 -12.24 7.71
CA SER A 104 23.91 -12.50 9.14
C SER A 104 24.91 -13.61 9.42
N LYS A 105 24.82 -14.76 8.74
CA LYS A 105 25.62 -15.94 9.04
C LYS A 105 27.04 -15.91 8.48
N PHE A 106 27.23 -15.34 7.29
CA PHE A 106 28.54 -15.34 6.64
C PHE A 106 29.31 -14.02 6.80
N TYR A 107 28.60 -12.93 7.10
CA TYR A 107 29.20 -11.59 7.23
C TYR A 107 29.02 -10.97 8.62
N GLY A 108 28.38 -11.69 9.56
CA GLY A 108 28.24 -11.25 10.95
C GLY A 108 27.28 -10.08 11.19
N ILE A 109 26.54 -9.65 10.16
CA ILE A 109 25.62 -8.51 10.26
C ILE A 109 24.43 -8.88 11.13
N LYS A 110 24.14 -8.08 12.17
CA LYS A 110 23.01 -8.33 13.07
C LYS A 110 21.68 -8.13 12.35
N ALA A 111 20.85 -9.18 12.33
CA ALA A 111 19.62 -9.21 11.55
C ALA A 111 18.38 -9.11 12.42
N TYR A 112 17.43 -8.26 11.99
CA TYR A 112 16.12 -8.07 12.60
C TYR A 112 15.01 -8.39 11.61
N THR A 113 13.97 -9.05 12.07
CA THR A 113 12.80 -9.37 11.25
C THR A 113 11.56 -9.32 12.11
N TYR A 114 10.46 -8.82 11.55
CA TYR A 114 9.19 -8.87 12.27
C TYR A 114 8.62 -10.30 12.26
N LYS A 115 8.04 -10.71 13.40
CA LYS A 115 7.43 -12.04 13.53
C LYS A 115 6.13 -12.11 12.76
N LYS A 116 6.18 -12.68 11.56
CA LYS A 116 4.98 -13.00 10.79
C LYS A 116 4.28 -14.22 11.39
N ARG A 117 3.44 -14.02 12.41
CA ARG A 117 2.64 -15.10 13.02
C ARG A 117 1.62 -15.74 12.06
N ALA A 118 1.63 -15.35 10.79
CA ALA A 118 0.58 -15.60 9.83
C ALA A 118 0.60 -16.96 9.15
N PHE A 119 1.69 -17.74 9.19
CA PHE A 119 1.76 -18.96 8.37
C PHE A 119 0.74 -20.02 8.82
N TRP A 120 0.81 -20.45 10.08
CA TRP A 120 -0.14 -21.40 10.63
C TRP A 120 -1.55 -20.84 10.72
N LYS A 121 -1.68 -19.56 11.08
CA LYS A 121 -2.95 -18.86 11.13
C LYS A 121 -3.59 -18.75 9.74
N SER A 122 -2.80 -18.50 8.69
CA SER A 122 -3.27 -18.49 7.30
C SER A 122 -3.79 -19.87 6.85
N ILE A 123 -3.09 -20.94 7.20
CA ILE A 123 -3.52 -22.32 6.92
C ILE A 123 -4.84 -22.61 7.63
N LEU A 124 -4.94 -22.31 8.91
CA LEU A 124 -6.14 -22.55 9.72
C LEU A 124 -7.35 -21.72 9.25
N VAL A 125 -7.13 -20.47 8.86
CA VAL A 125 -8.18 -19.61 8.25
C VAL A 125 -8.61 -20.13 6.90
N ASN A 126 -7.66 -20.53 6.03
CA ASN A 126 -7.97 -21.09 4.71
C ASN A 126 -8.71 -22.43 4.80
N LEU A 127 -8.39 -23.25 5.81
CA LEU A 127 -9.10 -24.49 6.13
C LEU A 127 -10.42 -24.23 6.89
N LYS A 128 -10.77 -22.97 7.16
CA LYS A 128 -11.98 -22.55 7.92
C LYS A 128 -12.06 -23.13 9.35
N LEU A 129 -10.94 -23.53 9.92
CA LEU A 129 -10.86 -24.08 11.27
C LEU A 129 -10.90 -22.99 12.36
N ILE A 130 -10.52 -21.76 12.01
CA ILE A 130 -10.59 -20.59 12.91
C ILE A 130 -11.12 -19.37 12.16
N LYS A 131 -11.82 -18.48 12.90
CA LYS A 131 -12.17 -17.15 12.37
C LYS A 131 -10.92 -16.28 12.23
N TYR A 132 -10.87 -15.50 11.13
CA TYR A 132 -9.78 -14.57 10.91
C TYR A 132 -9.82 -13.43 11.95
N LYS A 133 -8.81 -13.39 12.82
CA LYS A 133 -8.60 -12.32 13.81
C LYS A 133 -7.24 -11.68 13.53
N VAL A 134 -7.23 -10.36 13.41
CA VAL A 134 -6.00 -9.56 13.28
C VAL A 134 -5.47 -9.28 14.68
N ASP A 135 -4.21 -9.64 14.93
CA ASP A 135 -3.58 -9.40 16.23
C ASP A 135 -2.93 -8.02 16.31
N ASN A 136 -2.28 -7.60 15.21
CA ASN A 136 -1.63 -6.29 15.08
C ASN A 136 -1.77 -5.78 13.65
N THR A 137 -1.73 -4.46 13.50
CA THR A 137 -1.68 -3.82 12.19
C THR A 137 -0.34 -4.06 11.50
N ILE A 138 -0.29 -3.84 10.19
CA ILE A 138 0.93 -4.06 9.39
C ILE A 138 2.04 -3.11 9.87
N ILE A 139 1.72 -1.86 10.18
CA ILE A 139 2.69 -0.86 10.65
C ILE A 139 3.28 -1.30 12.00
N LYS A 140 2.45 -1.68 12.98
CA LYS A 140 2.91 -2.18 14.28
C LYS A 140 3.82 -3.41 14.16
N ASN A 141 3.53 -4.27 13.18
CA ASN A 141 4.42 -5.40 12.89
C ASN A 141 5.79 -4.93 12.36
N TYR A 142 5.86 -3.87 11.54
CA TYR A 142 7.14 -3.32 11.09
C TYR A 142 7.92 -2.70 12.26
N PHE A 143 7.27 -1.94 13.13
CA PHE A 143 7.89 -1.41 14.34
C PHE A 143 8.46 -2.51 15.25
N SER A 144 7.82 -3.69 15.29
CA SER A 144 8.34 -4.81 16.11
C SER A 144 9.72 -5.32 15.68
N ALA A 145 10.16 -5.05 14.45
CA ALA A 145 11.52 -5.35 14.00
C ALA A 145 12.56 -4.38 14.59
N PHE A 146 12.14 -3.20 15.02
CA PHE A 146 12.98 -2.15 15.57
C PHE A 146 12.88 -2.02 17.10
N LYS A 147 12.31 -3.00 17.79
CA LYS A 147 12.11 -2.96 19.24
C LYS A 147 13.40 -2.77 20.03
N ASP A 148 14.52 -3.36 19.58
CA ASP A 148 15.84 -3.20 20.22
C ASP A 148 16.43 -1.80 20.03
N PHE A 149 15.75 -0.94 19.27
CA PHE A 149 16.05 0.49 19.08
C PHE A 149 15.04 1.39 19.82
N ASP A 150 14.25 0.83 20.73
CA ASP A 150 13.21 1.54 21.51
C ASP A 150 12.28 2.36 20.62
N LEU A 151 11.82 1.76 19.52
CA LEU A 151 10.82 2.35 18.63
C LEU A 151 9.49 1.64 18.80
N GLU A 152 8.49 2.44 19.18
CA GLU A 152 7.09 2.02 19.25
C GLU A 152 6.25 2.93 18.34
N TYR A 153 5.22 2.35 17.72
CA TYR A 153 4.32 3.10 16.84
C TYR A 153 3.46 4.08 17.65
N GLN A 154 3.59 5.36 17.36
CA GLN A 154 2.88 6.47 18.02
C GLN A 154 1.87 7.17 17.09
N GLY A 155 1.55 6.55 15.94
CA GLY A 155 0.65 7.15 14.95
C GLY A 155 1.38 7.89 13.82
N GLU A 156 2.62 7.51 13.54
CA GLU A 156 3.43 8.11 12.47
C GLU A 156 2.69 8.06 11.13
N LYS A 157 2.59 9.24 10.50
CA LYS A 157 1.98 9.39 9.18
C LYS A 157 2.84 8.73 8.12
N LEU A 158 2.18 8.15 7.12
CA LEU A 158 2.86 7.66 5.92
C LEU A 158 3.44 8.81 5.12
N ASN A 159 4.43 8.51 4.30
CA ASN A 159 5.00 9.45 3.33
C ASN A 159 4.97 8.83 1.94
N PHE A 160 4.57 9.63 0.98
CA PHE A 160 4.75 9.37 -0.44
C PHE A 160 5.20 10.65 -1.11
N SER A 161 6.37 10.64 -1.74
CA SER A 161 6.99 11.83 -2.33
C SER A 161 7.03 11.73 -3.85
N PHE A 162 6.87 12.87 -4.49
CA PHE A 162 6.95 13.06 -5.93
C PHE A 162 7.65 14.40 -6.23
N GLU A 163 8.06 14.61 -7.47
CA GLU A 163 8.73 15.83 -7.92
C GLU A 163 7.75 17.03 -7.81
N PRO A 164 8.17 18.18 -7.22
CA PRO A 164 7.29 19.34 -7.00
C PRO A 164 6.59 19.84 -8.26
N GLU A 165 7.24 19.72 -9.41
CA GLU A 165 6.73 20.16 -10.73
C GLU A 165 5.46 19.39 -11.11
N LEU A 166 5.32 18.13 -10.68
CA LEU A 166 4.12 17.35 -10.93
C LEU A 166 2.88 17.94 -10.23
N LYS A 167 3.07 18.68 -9.13
CA LYS A 167 1.95 19.35 -8.46
C LYS A 167 1.33 20.43 -9.34
N GLU A 168 2.14 21.22 -10.03
CA GLU A 168 1.65 22.23 -10.98
C GLU A 168 0.95 21.59 -12.19
N LYS A 169 1.47 20.45 -12.69
CA LYS A 169 0.86 19.70 -13.79
C LYS A 169 -0.60 19.32 -13.51
N PHE A 170 -0.94 19.04 -12.26
CA PHE A 170 -2.28 18.59 -11.85
C PHE A 170 -3.10 19.67 -11.14
N LYS A 171 -2.71 20.92 -11.20
CA LYS A 171 -3.37 22.04 -10.53
C LYS A 171 -4.83 22.23 -10.98
N GLU A 172 -5.13 21.95 -12.23
CA GLU A 172 -6.50 22.01 -12.76
C GLU A 172 -7.46 21.05 -12.08
N TYR A 173 -6.94 19.94 -11.49
CA TYR A 173 -7.73 18.93 -10.77
C TYR A 173 -7.88 19.23 -9.27
N LYS A 174 -7.55 20.45 -8.86
CA LYS A 174 -7.75 20.86 -7.47
C LYS A 174 -9.23 20.73 -7.06
N ASP A 175 -9.46 20.11 -5.92
CA ASP A 175 -10.79 19.85 -5.34
C ASP A 175 -11.69 18.92 -6.19
N TYR A 176 -11.13 18.19 -7.15
CA TYR A 176 -11.83 17.10 -7.83
C TYR A 176 -11.88 15.87 -6.91
N ILE A 177 -12.84 14.98 -7.17
CA ILE A 177 -12.95 13.68 -6.54
C ILE A 177 -12.24 12.65 -7.41
N ALA A 178 -11.43 11.77 -6.80
CA ALA A 178 -10.78 10.68 -7.51
C ALA A 178 -11.34 9.32 -7.10
N PHE A 179 -11.46 8.39 -8.05
CA PHE A 179 -11.81 7.00 -7.83
C PHE A 179 -10.68 6.09 -8.29
N ALA A 180 -10.15 5.26 -7.40
CA ALA A 180 -9.26 4.16 -7.74
C ALA A 180 -10.04 2.84 -7.73
N VAL A 181 -10.42 2.38 -8.91
CA VAL A 181 -11.40 1.30 -9.09
C VAL A 181 -10.78 -0.10 -9.12
N GLY A 182 -9.46 -0.17 -9.24
CA GLY A 182 -8.68 -1.41 -9.28
C GLY A 182 -8.40 -2.00 -7.91
N ALA A 183 -7.98 -3.27 -7.90
CA ALA A 183 -7.35 -3.96 -6.79
C ALA A 183 -6.62 -5.20 -7.29
N SER A 184 -5.64 -5.70 -6.51
CA SER A 184 -4.84 -6.88 -6.85
C SER A 184 -5.63 -8.19 -6.93
N LYS A 185 -6.84 -8.24 -6.37
CA LYS A 185 -7.73 -9.40 -6.34
C LYS A 185 -9.16 -9.01 -6.68
N GLU A 186 -9.83 -9.84 -7.47
CA GLU A 186 -11.18 -9.53 -7.95
C GLU A 186 -12.20 -9.34 -6.82
N THR A 187 -12.09 -10.15 -5.77
CA THR A 187 -13.00 -10.04 -4.62
C THR A 187 -12.83 -8.77 -3.78
N LYS A 188 -11.75 -8.01 -4.00
CA LYS A 188 -11.51 -6.71 -3.35
C LYS A 188 -12.11 -5.54 -4.14
N LYS A 189 -12.53 -5.76 -5.38
CA LYS A 189 -13.06 -4.72 -6.25
C LYS A 189 -14.55 -4.52 -5.99
N TRP A 190 -14.95 -3.32 -5.67
CA TRP A 190 -16.37 -2.94 -5.63
C TRP A 190 -16.97 -2.98 -7.04
N THR A 191 -18.29 -2.96 -7.18
CA THR A 191 -18.95 -3.16 -8.46
C THR A 191 -18.72 -2.01 -9.45
N ILE A 192 -18.65 -2.33 -10.74
CA ILE A 192 -18.55 -1.33 -11.83
C ILE A 192 -19.77 -0.42 -11.80
N GLU A 193 -20.96 -1.02 -11.62
CA GLU A 193 -22.23 -0.29 -11.54
C GLU A 193 -22.26 0.68 -10.34
N GLY A 194 -21.75 0.23 -9.18
CA GLY A 194 -21.66 1.08 -7.98
C GLY A 194 -20.79 2.32 -8.22
N PHE A 195 -19.59 2.14 -8.80
CA PHE A 195 -18.71 3.26 -9.14
C PHE A 195 -19.34 4.20 -10.17
N GLY A 196 -19.96 3.67 -11.24
CA GLY A 196 -20.55 4.48 -12.31
C GLY A 196 -21.73 5.32 -11.82
N LYS A 197 -22.69 4.70 -11.11
CA LYS A 197 -23.85 5.42 -10.53
C LYS A 197 -23.44 6.44 -9.47
N LEU A 198 -22.43 6.10 -8.65
CA LEU A 198 -21.92 7.04 -7.66
C LEU A 198 -21.23 8.23 -8.32
N ALA A 199 -20.44 8.02 -9.37
CA ALA A 199 -19.79 9.10 -10.10
C ALA A 199 -20.80 10.09 -10.68
N LYS A 200 -21.89 9.58 -11.30
CA LYS A 200 -23.01 10.40 -11.79
C LYS A 200 -23.65 11.20 -10.64
N LYS A 201 -23.96 10.55 -9.52
CA LYS A 201 -24.56 11.20 -8.36
C LYS A 201 -23.69 12.29 -7.74
N LEU A 202 -22.36 12.06 -7.68
CA LEU A 202 -21.42 13.07 -7.19
C LEU A 202 -21.27 14.23 -8.17
N TYR A 203 -21.28 13.97 -9.49
CA TYR A 203 -21.28 15.03 -10.48
C TYR A 203 -22.53 15.92 -10.38
N GLU A 204 -23.71 15.33 -10.21
CA GLU A 204 -24.97 16.06 -9.97
C GLU A 204 -24.91 16.91 -8.69
N ALA A 205 -24.27 16.40 -7.64
CA ALA A 205 -24.20 17.08 -6.34
C ALA A 205 -23.13 18.18 -6.29
N TYR A 206 -21.95 17.95 -6.90
CA TYR A 206 -20.79 18.84 -6.77
C TYR A 206 -20.41 19.61 -8.03
N GLY A 207 -21.02 19.32 -9.20
CA GLY A 207 -20.78 20.02 -10.47
C GLY A 207 -19.39 19.71 -11.08
N LYS A 208 -18.57 18.84 -10.49
CA LYS A 208 -17.27 18.45 -10.99
C LYS A 208 -17.24 16.97 -11.37
N LYS A 209 -16.67 16.65 -12.54
CA LYS A 209 -16.47 15.25 -12.97
C LYS A 209 -15.57 14.51 -12.00
N VAL A 210 -15.82 13.21 -11.83
CA VAL A 210 -14.97 12.33 -11.03
C VAL A 210 -13.80 11.82 -11.87
N ILE A 211 -12.59 11.83 -11.32
CA ILE A 211 -11.39 11.34 -12.01
C ILE A 211 -11.24 9.85 -11.75
N LEU A 212 -11.23 9.02 -12.77
CA LEU A 212 -10.89 7.59 -12.65
C LEU A 212 -9.39 7.41 -12.79
N ILE A 213 -8.77 6.74 -11.81
CA ILE A 213 -7.36 6.36 -11.83
C ILE A 213 -7.20 4.85 -11.70
N GLY A 214 -6.14 4.32 -12.29
CA GLY A 214 -5.80 2.90 -12.25
C GLY A 214 -4.60 2.59 -13.14
N GLY A 215 -4.08 1.36 -13.06
CA GLY A 215 -3.06 0.85 -13.96
C GLY A 215 -3.64 0.49 -15.33
N LYS A 216 -2.77 0.05 -16.24
CA LYS A 216 -3.19 -0.43 -17.57
C LYS A 216 -4.19 -1.59 -17.47
N GLU A 217 -4.05 -2.41 -16.44
CA GLU A 217 -4.96 -3.53 -16.12
C GLU A 217 -6.37 -3.10 -15.73
N ASP A 218 -6.55 -1.83 -15.37
CA ASP A 218 -7.85 -1.29 -14.94
C ASP A 218 -8.59 -0.53 -16.06
N CYS A 219 -7.97 -0.32 -17.24
CA CYS A 219 -8.54 0.47 -18.34
C CYS A 219 -9.92 -0.04 -18.76
N GLU A 220 -10.06 -1.33 -19.07
CA GLU A 220 -11.36 -1.91 -19.47
C GLU A 220 -12.46 -1.70 -18.41
N ARG A 221 -12.07 -1.76 -17.14
CA ARG A 221 -12.98 -1.52 -16.02
C ARG A 221 -13.41 -0.05 -15.96
N CYS A 222 -12.46 0.86 -16.13
CA CYS A 222 -12.73 2.31 -16.18
C CYS A 222 -13.60 2.70 -17.36
N ASP A 223 -13.38 2.11 -18.54
CA ASP A 223 -14.21 2.35 -19.74
C ASP A 223 -15.68 1.92 -19.51
N LYS A 224 -15.90 0.81 -18.80
CA LYS A 224 -17.25 0.37 -18.42
C LYS A 224 -17.91 1.33 -17.42
N ILE A 225 -17.14 1.85 -16.45
CA ILE A 225 -17.62 2.84 -15.48
C ILE A 225 -17.96 4.15 -16.18
N GLU A 226 -17.13 4.60 -17.11
CA GLU A 226 -17.34 5.82 -17.92
C GLU A 226 -18.66 5.76 -18.68
N LYS A 227 -18.97 4.61 -19.31
CA LYS A 227 -20.26 4.39 -20.00
C LYS A 227 -21.46 4.52 -19.09
N ILE A 228 -21.37 3.93 -17.87
CA ILE A 228 -22.48 3.97 -16.89
C ILE A 228 -22.64 5.36 -16.29
N SER A 229 -21.55 6.11 -16.14
CA SER A 229 -21.55 7.44 -15.52
C SER A 229 -22.07 8.56 -16.40
N GLU A 230 -22.46 8.28 -17.66
CA GLU A 230 -23.03 9.25 -18.57
C GLU A 230 -22.24 10.57 -18.66
N ASN A 231 -20.95 10.48 -19.03
CA ASN A 231 -20.03 11.62 -19.15
C ASN A 231 -19.69 12.37 -17.83
N SER A 232 -19.96 11.75 -16.67
CA SER A 232 -19.66 12.33 -15.34
C SER A 232 -18.24 12.05 -14.85
N VAL A 233 -17.36 11.46 -15.69
CA VAL A 233 -15.99 11.12 -15.33
C VAL A 233 -14.95 11.67 -16.31
N ILE A 234 -13.71 11.75 -15.82
CA ILE A 234 -12.47 11.94 -16.60
C ILE A 234 -11.64 10.68 -16.41
N ASN A 235 -11.44 9.91 -17.49
CA ASN A 235 -10.75 8.63 -17.43
C ASN A 235 -9.24 8.80 -17.65
N LEU A 236 -8.45 8.67 -16.57
CA LEU A 236 -6.99 8.72 -16.57
C LEU A 236 -6.35 7.34 -16.30
N ALA A 237 -7.12 6.25 -16.35
CA ALA A 237 -6.58 4.89 -16.16
C ALA A 237 -5.50 4.58 -17.21
N GLY A 238 -4.37 4.02 -16.75
CA GLY A 238 -3.22 3.68 -17.58
C GLY A 238 -2.40 4.86 -18.11
N LYS A 239 -2.79 6.10 -17.79
CA LYS A 239 -2.13 7.33 -18.29
C LYS A 239 -1.17 7.96 -17.30
N LEU A 240 -1.22 7.57 -16.03
CA LEU A 240 -0.43 8.16 -14.96
C LEU A 240 0.65 7.18 -14.47
N SER A 241 1.84 7.69 -14.24
CA SER A 241 2.86 7.02 -13.41
C SER A 241 2.42 7.01 -11.94
N LEU A 242 3.15 6.26 -11.11
CA LEU A 242 2.87 6.21 -9.68
C LEU A 242 3.05 7.58 -9.01
N LYS A 243 4.10 8.33 -9.39
CA LYS A 243 4.39 9.67 -8.88
C LYS A 243 3.34 10.69 -9.34
N GLU A 244 2.93 10.64 -10.61
CA GLU A 244 1.83 11.46 -11.11
C GLU A 244 0.50 11.16 -10.39
N THR A 245 0.25 9.89 -10.07
CA THR A 245 -0.91 9.51 -9.24
C THR A 245 -0.84 10.17 -7.86
N GLY A 246 0.33 10.17 -7.22
CA GLY A 246 0.53 10.85 -5.93
C GLY A 246 0.33 12.37 -6.03
N ALA A 247 0.89 13.00 -7.07
CA ALA A 247 0.74 14.43 -7.32
C ALA A 247 -0.72 14.83 -7.55
N LEU A 248 -1.45 14.06 -8.38
CA LEU A 248 -2.88 14.25 -8.59
C LEU A 248 -3.66 14.14 -7.26
N LEU A 249 -3.44 13.06 -6.51
CA LEU A 249 -4.13 12.81 -5.24
C LEU A 249 -3.84 13.89 -4.18
N SER A 250 -2.65 14.51 -4.21
CA SER A 250 -2.35 15.64 -3.32
C SER A 250 -3.19 16.90 -3.59
N GLN A 251 -3.85 16.99 -4.75
CA GLN A 251 -4.70 18.11 -5.16
C GLN A 251 -6.19 17.78 -5.01
N THR A 252 -6.54 16.49 -5.00
CA THR A 252 -7.96 16.08 -4.99
C THR A 252 -8.60 16.29 -3.61
N LYS A 253 -9.91 16.55 -3.60
CA LYS A 253 -10.71 16.71 -2.40
C LYS A 253 -10.71 15.44 -1.55
N PHE A 254 -10.94 14.30 -2.20
CA PHE A 254 -10.78 12.97 -1.58
C PHE A 254 -10.61 11.88 -2.65
N LEU A 255 -10.14 10.73 -2.19
CA LEU A 255 -10.07 9.49 -2.95
C LEU A 255 -11.12 8.50 -2.43
N LEU A 256 -11.96 7.95 -3.33
CA LEU A 256 -12.67 6.70 -3.06
C LEU A 256 -11.91 5.54 -3.70
N THR A 257 -11.60 4.52 -2.92
CA THR A 257 -10.76 3.41 -3.39
C THR A 257 -11.16 2.06 -2.77
N ASN A 258 -10.83 1.00 -3.44
CA ASN A 258 -10.79 -0.32 -2.81
C ASN A 258 -9.55 -0.44 -1.90
N ASP A 259 -9.48 -1.49 -1.07
CA ASP A 259 -8.24 -1.89 -0.35
C ASP A 259 -7.13 -2.25 -1.35
N SER A 260 -6.33 -1.25 -1.77
CA SER A 260 -5.37 -1.33 -2.87
C SER A 260 -4.20 -0.33 -2.72
N GLY A 261 -3.24 -0.35 -3.66
CA GLY A 261 -2.08 0.54 -3.64
C GLY A 261 -2.41 2.04 -3.52
N PRO A 262 -3.33 2.58 -4.34
CA PRO A 262 -3.76 3.98 -4.27
C PRO A 262 -4.22 4.46 -2.89
N PHE A 263 -4.82 3.60 -2.06
CA PHE A 263 -5.14 3.91 -0.67
C PHE A 263 -3.91 4.38 0.12
N HIS A 264 -2.80 3.67 -0.01
CA HIS A 264 -1.58 4.02 0.71
C HIS A 264 -0.87 5.24 0.11
N ILE A 265 -0.96 5.44 -1.22
CA ILE A 265 -0.45 6.66 -1.87
C ILE A 265 -1.20 7.88 -1.34
N ALA A 266 -2.54 7.85 -1.34
CA ALA A 266 -3.38 8.93 -0.84
C ALA A 266 -3.04 9.30 0.61
N ARG A 267 -2.90 8.30 1.48
CA ARG A 267 -2.47 8.50 2.87
C ARG A 267 -1.07 9.14 2.95
N GLY A 268 -0.15 8.70 2.07
CA GLY A 268 1.21 9.21 2.04
C GLY A 268 1.33 10.67 1.59
N VAL A 269 0.37 11.17 0.81
CA VAL A 269 0.28 12.58 0.38
C VAL A 269 -0.72 13.40 1.21
N GLY A 270 -1.35 12.81 2.23
CA GLY A 270 -2.32 13.48 3.11
C GLY A 270 -3.71 13.68 2.51
N CYS A 271 -4.05 13.02 1.41
CA CYS A 271 -5.38 13.07 0.80
C CYS A 271 -6.41 12.33 1.66
N LYS A 272 -7.58 12.92 1.85
CA LYS A 272 -8.71 12.25 2.52
C LYS A 272 -9.14 11.01 1.74
N THR A 273 -9.40 9.91 2.42
CA THR A 273 -9.74 8.64 1.77
C THR A 273 -11.06 8.04 2.25
N PHE A 274 -11.85 7.56 1.31
CA PHE A 274 -12.96 6.64 1.55
C PHE A 274 -12.53 5.27 1.02
N VAL A 275 -12.27 4.32 1.91
CA VAL A 275 -11.73 3.02 1.50
C VAL A 275 -12.73 1.90 1.69
N ILE A 276 -13.03 1.20 0.60
CA ILE A 276 -14.00 0.11 0.54
C ILE A 276 -13.32 -1.20 0.92
N PHE A 277 -13.84 -1.84 1.96
CA PHE A 277 -13.45 -3.19 2.37
C PHE A 277 -14.59 -4.19 2.12
N GLY A 278 -14.20 -5.41 1.77
CA GLY A 278 -15.12 -6.52 1.58
C GLY A 278 -14.55 -7.80 2.21
N PRO A 279 -13.78 -8.62 1.47
CA PRO A 279 -13.28 -9.91 1.94
C PRO A 279 -12.13 -9.80 2.94
N THR A 280 -11.41 -8.68 2.96
CA THR A 280 -10.24 -8.43 3.82
C THR A 280 -10.64 -7.69 5.10
N SER A 281 -9.82 -7.82 6.14
CA SER A 281 -10.09 -7.15 7.41
C SER A 281 -9.54 -5.71 7.40
N PRO A 282 -10.37 -4.69 7.68
CA PRO A 282 -9.87 -3.34 7.90
C PRO A 282 -8.94 -3.23 9.11
N GLY A 283 -9.07 -4.10 10.11
CA GLY A 283 -8.18 -4.13 11.28
C GLY A 283 -6.70 -4.42 10.99
N MET A 284 -6.34 -4.70 9.72
CA MET A 284 -4.94 -4.79 9.29
C MET A 284 -4.24 -3.43 9.19
N PHE A 285 -5.00 -2.34 9.17
CA PHE A 285 -4.49 -0.99 8.98
C PHE A 285 -4.85 -0.10 10.17
N ASP A 286 -3.96 0.82 10.48
CA ASP A 286 -4.21 1.93 11.41
C ASP A 286 -4.82 3.06 10.58
N PHE A 287 -6.10 3.36 10.78
CA PHE A 287 -6.81 4.46 10.11
C PHE A 287 -6.48 5.78 10.80
N GLY A 288 -6.10 6.78 10.02
CA GLY A 288 -5.92 8.15 10.47
C GLY A 288 -7.22 8.96 10.43
N GLU A 289 -7.14 10.22 10.85
CA GLU A 289 -8.29 11.15 10.84
C GLU A 289 -8.90 11.38 9.45
N ASN A 290 -8.05 11.31 8.41
CA ASN A 290 -8.46 11.49 7.02
C ASN A 290 -8.98 10.20 6.36
N ASP A 291 -9.01 9.08 7.07
CA ASP A 291 -9.43 7.79 6.52
C ASP A 291 -10.85 7.44 6.95
N VAL A 292 -11.74 7.25 6.00
CA VAL A 292 -13.12 6.82 6.23
C VAL A 292 -13.32 5.40 5.74
N LEU A 293 -13.66 4.51 6.66
CA LEU A 293 -13.94 3.11 6.32
C LEU A 293 -15.35 2.98 5.71
N VAL A 294 -15.40 2.45 4.49
CA VAL A 294 -16.64 2.04 3.80
C VAL A 294 -16.72 0.52 3.82
N TYR A 295 -17.56 -0.03 4.68
CA TYR A 295 -17.59 -1.47 4.93
C TYR A 295 -19.01 -2.00 5.11
N ASN A 296 -19.42 -2.89 4.18
CA ASN A 296 -20.65 -3.64 4.33
C ASN A 296 -20.33 -4.96 5.07
N LYS A 297 -20.32 -4.90 6.41
CA LYS A 297 -20.02 -6.07 7.26
C LYS A 297 -21.15 -7.09 7.12
N ILE A 298 -20.78 -8.30 6.70
CA ILE A 298 -21.67 -9.46 6.64
C ILE A 298 -21.02 -10.63 7.41
N ASP A 299 -21.79 -11.65 7.74
CA ASP A 299 -21.33 -12.75 8.63
C ASP A 299 -20.06 -13.46 8.17
N CYS A 300 -19.87 -13.59 6.85
CA CYS A 300 -18.69 -14.24 6.30
C CYS A 300 -17.50 -13.29 6.11
N SER A 301 -17.62 -11.99 6.39
CA SER A 301 -16.56 -11.00 6.20
C SER A 301 -15.97 -10.57 7.54
N PRO A 302 -14.61 -10.52 7.66
CA PRO A 302 -13.61 -10.84 6.65
C PRO A 302 -13.44 -12.36 6.44
N CYS A 303 -13.27 -12.79 5.17
CA CYS A 303 -13.13 -14.21 4.82
C CYS A 303 -11.79 -14.56 4.15
N SER A 304 -10.95 -13.57 3.90
CA SER A 304 -9.64 -13.74 3.26
C SER A 304 -8.61 -12.77 3.81
N LEU A 305 -7.34 -13.21 3.86
CA LEU A 305 -6.21 -12.36 4.26
C LEU A 305 -5.86 -11.31 3.20
N HIS A 306 -5.93 -11.69 1.93
CA HIS A 306 -5.44 -10.87 0.82
C HIS A 306 -6.45 -10.69 -0.31
N GLY A 307 -7.67 -11.21 -0.15
CA GLY A 307 -8.64 -11.35 -1.24
C GLY A 307 -8.33 -12.54 -2.15
N ASP A 308 -9.26 -12.88 -3.04
CA ASP A 308 -9.23 -14.03 -3.92
C ASP A 308 -9.64 -13.66 -5.35
N LYS A 309 -9.45 -14.59 -6.31
CA LYS A 309 -9.96 -14.43 -7.68
C LYS A 309 -11.50 -14.55 -7.72
N ILE A 310 -12.06 -15.44 -6.89
CA ILE A 310 -13.50 -15.74 -6.85
C ILE A 310 -13.94 -15.75 -5.38
N CYS A 311 -15.14 -15.24 -5.11
CA CYS A 311 -15.72 -15.30 -3.78
C CYS A 311 -15.92 -16.76 -3.34
N PRO A 312 -15.32 -17.21 -2.22
CA PRO A 312 -15.41 -18.60 -1.77
C PRO A 312 -16.84 -19.01 -1.39
N LYS A 313 -17.72 -18.06 -1.11
CA LYS A 313 -19.17 -18.26 -0.85
C LYS A 313 -20.04 -18.06 -2.09
N LYS A 314 -19.45 -17.73 -3.25
CA LYS A 314 -20.10 -17.49 -4.56
C LYS A 314 -21.13 -16.34 -4.61
N HIS A 315 -21.55 -15.77 -3.48
CA HIS A 315 -22.60 -14.71 -3.45
C HIS A 315 -22.04 -13.29 -3.60
N PHE A 316 -20.80 -13.02 -3.16
CA PHE A 316 -20.11 -11.73 -3.21
C PHE A 316 -20.90 -10.54 -2.60
N LYS A 317 -21.74 -10.81 -1.60
CA LYS A 317 -22.67 -9.85 -0.98
C LYS A 317 -21.97 -8.64 -0.36
N CYS A 318 -20.79 -8.84 0.27
CA CYS A 318 -20.03 -7.74 0.89
C CYS A 318 -19.75 -6.57 -0.06
N MET A 319 -19.65 -6.83 -1.37
CA MET A 319 -19.45 -5.82 -2.41
C MET A 319 -20.71 -5.52 -3.20
N LYS A 320 -21.53 -6.53 -3.54
CA LYS A 320 -22.72 -6.36 -4.36
C LYS A 320 -23.87 -5.64 -3.62
N GLU A 321 -24.02 -5.90 -2.31
CA GLU A 321 -25.07 -5.27 -1.48
C GLU A 321 -24.62 -3.93 -0.85
N LEU A 322 -23.39 -3.49 -1.12
CA LEU A 322 -22.95 -2.13 -0.83
C LEU A 322 -23.49 -1.22 -1.94
N SER A 323 -24.64 -0.61 -1.74
CA SER A 323 -25.25 0.25 -2.74
C SER A 323 -24.54 1.59 -2.85
N TYR A 324 -24.62 2.25 -4.02
CA TYR A 324 -24.00 3.54 -4.26
C TYR A 324 -24.64 4.64 -3.40
N GLU A 325 -25.94 4.55 -3.10
CA GLU A 325 -26.65 5.47 -2.21
C GLU A 325 -26.09 5.42 -0.77
N LYS A 326 -25.79 4.21 -0.29
CA LYS A 326 -25.16 4.03 1.03
C LYS A 326 -23.77 4.66 1.06
N VAL A 327 -22.98 4.46 0.00
CA VAL A 327 -21.65 5.07 -0.11
C VAL A 327 -21.76 6.60 -0.21
N PHE A 328 -22.68 7.11 -1.01
CA PHE A 328 -22.95 8.55 -1.14
C PHE A 328 -23.28 9.18 0.21
N LYS A 329 -24.21 8.60 0.98
CA LYS A 329 -24.56 9.08 2.34
C LYS A 329 -23.36 9.08 3.29
N ILE A 330 -22.47 8.07 3.19
CA ILE A 330 -21.24 8.05 4.01
C ILE A 330 -20.33 9.22 3.63
N ILE A 331 -20.21 9.50 2.32
CA ILE A 331 -19.42 10.64 1.82
C ILE A 331 -20.03 11.95 2.34
N GLU A 332 -21.32 12.21 2.13
CA GLU A 332 -21.98 13.43 2.60
C GLU A 332 -21.81 13.68 4.11
N ASN A 333 -21.89 12.64 4.92
CA ASN A 333 -21.80 12.78 6.39
C ASN A 333 -20.36 12.95 6.90
N LYS A 334 -19.36 12.67 6.10
CA LYS A 334 -17.95 12.64 6.52
C LYS A 334 -17.07 13.62 5.76
N GLU A 335 -17.60 14.23 4.73
CA GLU A 335 -16.92 15.28 3.98
C GLU A 335 -17.01 16.61 4.68
#